data_e7944692f14e6db5742aa035cf3b28e2
#
_entry.id   e7944692f14e6db5742aa035cf3b28e2
#
_cell.length_a   1.000
_cell.length_b   1.000
_cell.length_c   1.000
_cell.angle_alpha   90.00
_cell.angle_beta   90.00
_cell.angle_gamma   90.00
#
_symmetry.space_group_name_H-M   'P 1'
#
loop_
_entity.id
_entity.type
_entity.pdbx_description
1 polymer ?
#
loop_
_entity_poly.entity_id
_entity_poly.type
_entity_poly.pdbx_seq_one_letter_code
_entity_poly.pdbx_strand_id
1 'polypeptide(L)'
;YKPFDNPWMFDYYVLQNQMHWMPESVPLHTDVKDWQELSDKEKNLLTQIFRLFTQSDVDVGAGYVDRYMRIFRKPEARMMMGSFANMESIHQHAYSLLLDTVGMPEIEYKAFADYEEMADKHDYVGNFKPSRAKKETIAKTLAVYSAFTEGLQLFSSFAILLNFPRFGRMKGMSRIPPIFCS
;
A
#
# COMPACT_ATOMS: atom_id res chain seq x y z
N TYR A 1 21.78 -21.17 -3.89
CA TYR A 1 20.55 -20.52 -4.31
C TYR A 1 19.47 -21.58 -4.57
N LYS A 2 19.65 -22.52 -5.47
CA LYS A 2 18.76 -23.69 -5.66
C LYS A 2 19.38 -24.93 -5.01
N PRO A 3 18.56 -25.93 -4.60
CA PRO A 3 17.09 -26.00 -4.69
C PRO A 3 16.39 -25.08 -3.69
N PHE A 4 15.17 -24.62 -4.02
CA PHE A 4 14.33 -23.88 -3.10
C PHE A 4 13.59 -24.83 -2.15
N ASP A 5 13.52 -24.46 -0.87
CA ASP A 5 12.73 -25.20 0.11
C ASP A 5 11.23 -24.88 0.00
N ASN A 6 10.92 -23.67 -0.50
CA ASN A 6 9.56 -23.16 -0.67
C ASN A 6 9.39 -22.58 -2.08
N PRO A 7 9.26 -23.41 -3.12
CA PRO A 7 9.19 -22.97 -4.52
C PRO A 7 8.08 -21.97 -4.80
N TRP A 8 6.93 -22.08 -4.13
CA TRP A 8 5.80 -21.16 -4.26
C TRP A 8 6.18 -19.70 -3.96
N MET A 9 7.13 -19.44 -3.07
CA MET A 9 7.60 -18.07 -2.81
C MET A 9 8.34 -17.49 -4.02
N PHE A 10 9.07 -18.34 -4.75
CA PHE A 10 9.71 -17.92 -5.98
C PHE A 10 8.68 -17.67 -7.09
N ASP A 11 7.61 -18.46 -7.15
CA ASP A 11 6.53 -18.25 -8.11
C ASP A 11 5.83 -16.90 -7.88
N TYR A 12 5.58 -16.53 -6.61
CA TYR A 12 5.07 -15.20 -6.27
C TYR A 12 6.04 -14.06 -6.63
N TYR A 13 7.35 -14.27 -6.41
CA TYR A 13 8.34 -13.31 -6.88
C TYR A 13 8.24 -13.08 -8.40
N VAL A 14 8.12 -14.15 -9.18
CA VAL A 14 8.00 -14.06 -10.65
C VAL A 14 6.70 -13.35 -11.02
N LEU A 15 5.59 -13.75 -10.43
CA LEU A 15 4.27 -13.15 -10.66
C LEU A 15 4.30 -11.64 -10.41
N GLN A 16 4.84 -11.21 -9.28
CA GLN A 16 4.92 -9.80 -8.91
C GLN A 16 5.75 -8.98 -9.90
N ASN A 17 6.86 -9.54 -10.41
CA ASN A 17 7.66 -8.85 -11.42
C ASN A 17 7.00 -8.82 -12.80
N GLN A 18 6.13 -9.77 -13.13
CA GLN A 18 5.34 -9.75 -14.36
C GLN A 18 4.24 -8.67 -14.34
N MET A 19 3.76 -8.31 -13.14
CA MET A 19 2.77 -7.25 -12.94
C MET A 19 3.38 -5.86 -12.72
N HIS A 20 4.69 -5.69 -13.00
CA HIS A 20 5.36 -4.41 -12.81
C HIS A 20 4.74 -3.31 -13.67
N TRP A 21 4.57 -2.14 -13.07
CA TRP A 21 4.07 -0.93 -13.71
C TRP A 21 4.78 0.30 -13.14
N MET A 22 4.63 1.45 -13.83
CA MET A 22 5.19 2.71 -13.35
C MET A 22 4.08 3.77 -13.24
N PRO A 23 4.10 4.61 -12.19
CA PRO A 23 3.06 5.62 -11.94
C PRO A 23 2.85 6.58 -13.10
N GLU A 24 3.90 6.91 -13.85
CA GLU A 24 3.84 7.80 -15.02
C GLU A 24 3.02 7.24 -16.18
N SER A 25 2.78 5.93 -16.20
CA SER A 25 1.89 5.31 -17.20
C SER A 25 0.41 5.51 -16.88
N VAL A 26 0.07 5.93 -15.67
CA VAL A 26 -1.30 6.17 -15.23
C VAL A 26 -1.75 7.58 -15.64
N PRO A 27 -2.86 7.76 -16.38
CA PRO A 27 -3.26 9.07 -16.90
C PRO A 27 -3.94 9.94 -15.82
N LEU A 28 -3.22 10.27 -14.75
CA LEU A 28 -3.71 11.04 -13.59
C LEU A 28 -4.16 12.45 -13.95
N HIS A 29 -3.60 13.05 -15.01
CA HIS A 29 -3.99 14.37 -15.50
C HIS A 29 -5.47 14.47 -15.87
N THR A 30 -6.13 13.35 -16.16
CA THR A 30 -7.57 13.32 -16.46
C THR A 30 -8.42 13.66 -15.25
N ASP A 31 -7.89 13.53 -14.05
CA ASP A 31 -8.62 13.71 -12.79
C ASP A 31 -8.56 15.16 -12.27
N VAL A 32 -7.72 16.01 -12.85
CA VAL A 32 -7.57 17.41 -12.40
C VAL A 32 -8.89 18.19 -12.45
N LYS A 33 -9.62 18.05 -13.55
CA LYS A 33 -10.93 18.70 -13.71
C LYS A 33 -11.95 18.11 -12.74
N ASP A 34 -12.01 16.79 -12.66
CA ASP A 34 -12.94 16.09 -11.77
C ASP A 34 -12.71 16.50 -10.31
N TRP A 35 -11.42 16.58 -9.90
CA TRP A 35 -11.06 17.04 -8.56
C TRP A 35 -11.58 18.44 -8.22
N GLN A 36 -11.51 19.38 -9.18
CA GLN A 36 -12.02 20.74 -8.98
C GLN A 36 -13.54 20.76 -8.79
N GLU A 37 -14.25 19.87 -9.48
CA GLU A 37 -15.72 19.77 -9.45
C GLU A 37 -16.27 18.96 -8.27
N LEU A 38 -15.41 18.24 -7.51
CA LEU A 38 -15.81 17.51 -6.31
C LEU A 38 -16.27 18.47 -5.21
N SER A 39 -17.29 18.06 -4.46
CA SER A 39 -17.69 18.74 -3.23
C SER A 39 -16.63 18.65 -2.15
N ASP A 40 -16.64 19.57 -1.18
CA ASP A 40 -15.69 19.56 -0.07
C ASP A 40 -15.73 18.24 0.74
N LYS A 41 -16.89 17.62 0.84
CA LYS A 41 -17.07 16.32 1.52
C LYS A 41 -16.37 15.18 0.74
N GLU A 42 -16.51 15.16 -0.58
CA GLU A 42 -15.86 14.18 -1.44
C GLU A 42 -14.35 14.38 -1.43
N LYS A 43 -13.87 15.62 -1.53
CA LYS A 43 -12.44 15.94 -1.41
C LYS A 43 -11.88 15.50 -0.07
N ASN A 44 -12.56 15.80 1.03
CA ASN A 44 -12.12 15.36 2.35
C ASN A 44 -12.05 13.83 2.45
N LEU A 45 -13.07 13.10 1.99
CA LEU A 45 -13.09 11.65 1.99
C LEU A 45 -11.88 11.07 1.23
N LEU A 46 -11.65 11.54 -0.01
CA LEU A 46 -10.52 11.07 -0.82
C LEU A 46 -9.18 11.42 -0.18
N THR A 47 -9.05 12.63 0.37
CA THR A 47 -7.85 13.07 1.08
C THR A 47 -7.50 12.13 2.23
N GLN A 48 -8.49 11.74 3.05
CA GLN A 48 -8.25 10.81 4.15
C GLN A 48 -7.82 9.43 3.65
N ILE A 49 -8.41 8.93 2.56
CA ILE A 49 -8.03 7.65 1.98
C ILE A 49 -6.60 7.71 1.41
N PHE A 50 -6.23 8.80 0.72
CA PHE A 50 -4.87 8.94 0.18
C PHE A 50 -3.81 9.02 1.28
N ARG A 51 -4.08 9.76 2.37
CA ARG A 51 -3.22 9.80 3.56
C ARG A 51 -3.05 8.41 4.17
N LEU A 52 -4.15 7.68 4.30
CA LEU A 52 -4.14 6.32 4.82
C LEU A 52 -3.27 5.39 3.98
N PHE A 53 -3.41 5.43 2.66
CA PHE A 53 -2.64 4.59 1.74
C PHE A 53 -1.15 4.92 1.81
N THR A 54 -0.80 6.20 1.64
CA THR A 54 0.61 6.63 1.64
C THR A 54 1.33 6.17 2.91
N GLN A 55 0.73 6.33 4.09
CA GLN A 55 1.34 5.89 5.33
C GLN A 55 1.33 4.36 5.48
N SER A 56 0.26 3.69 5.08
CA SER A 56 0.19 2.23 5.16
C SER A 56 1.28 1.57 4.31
N ASP A 57 1.51 2.06 3.10
CA ASP A 57 2.53 1.52 2.20
C ASP A 57 3.96 1.72 2.73
N VAL A 58 4.20 2.85 3.43
CA VAL A 58 5.47 3.08 4.15
C VAL A 58 5.66 2.05 5.26
N ASP A 59 4.63 1.84 6.09
CA ASP A 59 4.69 0.92 7.23
C ASP A 59 4.83 -0.53 6.79
N VAL A 60 4.13 -0.93 5.73
CA VAL A 60 4.17 -2.29 5.18
C VAL A 60 5.50 -2.56 4.48
N GLY A 61 5.98 -1.64 3.65
CA GLY A 61 7.28 -1.74 3.00
C GLY A 61 8.43 -1.87 4.01
N ALA A 62 8.43 -1.03 5.07
CA ALA A 62 9.36 -1.13 6.19
C ALA A 62 9.22 -2.47 6.93
N GLY A 63 8.00 -2.97 7.09
CA GLY A 63 7.72 -4.27 7.69
C GLY A 63 8.41 -5.42 6.95
N TYR A 64 8.32 -5.46 5.62
CA TYR A 64 9.02 -6.46 4.81
C TYR A 64 10.52 -6.40 5.00
N VAL A 65 11.13 -5.22 4.89
CA VAL A 65 12.59 -5.05 4.89
C VAL A 65 13.17 -5.18 6.30
N ASP A 66 12.63 -4.44 7.26
CA ASP A 66 13.25 -4.30 8.59
C ASP A 66 12.91 -5.43 9.56
N ARG A 67 11.78 -6.10 9.33
CA ARG A 67 11.27 -7.13 10.25
C ARG A 67 11.33 -8.50 9.63
N TYR A 68 10.56 -8.77 8.58
CA TYR A 68 10.35 -10.13 8.08
C TYR A 68 11.53 -10.69 7.29
N MET A 69 12.26 -9.89 6.49
CA MET A 69 13.48 -10.36 5.82
C MET A 69 14.61 -10.76 6.79
N ARG A 70 14.60 -10.26 8.02
CA ARG A 70 15.54 -10.66 9.07
C ARG A 70 15.18 -12.03 9.66
N ILE A 71 13.91 -12.41 9.60
CA ILE A 71 13.36 -13.66 10.11
C ILE A 71 13.42 -14.75 9.03
N PHE A 72 12.87 -14.48 7.86
CA PHE A 72 12.80 -15.42 6.74
C PHE A 72 14.02 -15.24 5.83
N ARG A 73 15.06 -16.06 6.07
CA ARG A 73 16.37 -15.88 5.42
C ARG A 73 16.57 -16.70 4.15
N LYS A 74 15.62 -17.55 3.78
CA LYS A 74 15.69 -18.34 2.55
C LYS A 74 15.74 -17.42 1.34
N PRO A 75 16.55 -17.71 0.31
CA PRO A 75 16.67 -16.86 -0.88
C PRO A 75 15.32 -16.55 -1.52
N GLU A 76 14.49 -17.57 -1.74
CA GLU A 76 13.16 -17.41 -2.34
C GLU A 76 12.23 -16.52 -1.51
N ALA A 77 12.27 -16.63 -0.18
CA ALA A 77 11.47 -15.78 0.71
C ALA A 77 11.92 -14.30 0.63
N ARG A 78 13.22 -14.05 0.56
CA ARG A 78 13.76 -12.70 0.43
C ARG A 78 13.47 -12.10 -0.94
N MET A 79 13.53 -12.91 -2.00
CA MET A 79 13.16 -12.47 -3.35
C MET A 79 11.70 -12.03 -3.40
N MET A 80 10.79 -12.85 -2.85
CA MET A 80 9.36 -12.54 -2.75
C MET A 80 9.12 -11.25 -1.95
N MET A 81 9.63 -11.15 -0.72
CA MET A 81 9.44 -9.96 0.11
C MET A 81 10.09 -8.72 -0.48
N GLY A 82 11.21 -8.86 -1.20
CA GLY A 82 11.87 -7.76 -1.91
C GLY A 82 11.02 -7.22 -3.04
N SER A 83 10.36 -8.08 -3.82
CA SER A 83 9.43 -7.64 -4.86
C SER A 83 8.18 -6.98 -4.29
N PHE A 84 7.67 -7.46 -3.16
CA PHE A 84 6.55 -6.82 -2.46
C PHE A 84 6.96 -5.42 -1.93
N ALA A 85 8.10 -5.30 -1.24
CA ALA A 85 8.60 -4.00 -0.77
C ALA A 85 8.85 -2.99 -1.91
N ASN A 86 9.30 -3.47 -3.07
CA ASN A 86 9.41 -2.63 -4.27
C ASN A 86 8.05 -2.15 -4.76
N MET A 87 7.02 -3.00 -4.73
CA MET A 87 5.67 -2.61 -5.12
C MET A 87 5.10 -1.54 -4.20
N GLU A 88 5.33 -1.64 -2.88
CA GLU A 88 4.94 -0.58 -1.93
C GLU A 88 5.59 0.77 -2.27
N SER A 89 6.85 0.75 -2.70
CA SER A 89 7.53 1.98 -3.16
C SER A 89 6.90 2.56 -4.42
N ILE A 90 6.42 1.73 -5.34
CA ILE A 90 5.68 2.15 -6.55
C ILE A 90 4.32 2.75 -6.17
N HIS A 91 3.61 2.17 -5.21
CA HIS A 91 2.35 2.70 -4.70
C HIS A 91 2.54 4.06 -4.02
N GLN A 92 3.54 4.20 -3.14
CA GLN A 92 3.90 5.49 -2.52
C GLN A 92 4.16 6.56 -3.59
N HIS A 93 4.92 6.23 -4.63
CA HIS A 93 5.19 7.13 -5.75
C HIS A 93 3.90 7.48 -6.50
N ALA A 94 3.03 6.51 -6.75
CA ALA A 94 1.77 6.74 -7.47
C ALA A 94 0.81 7.67 -6.71
N TYR A 95 0.67 7.48 -5.40
CA TYR A 95 -0.16 8.37 -4.59
C TYR A 95 0.45 9.76 -4.44
N SER A 96 1.77 9.87 -4.30
CA SER A 96 2.46 11.16 -4.33
C SER A 96 2.21 11.89 -5.65
N LEU A 97 2.38 11.20 -6.79
CA LEU A 97 2.14 11.78 -8.11
C LEU A 97 0.66 12.19 -8.30
N LEU A 98 -0.28 11.41 -7.78
CA LEU A 98 -1.69 11.76 -7.79
C LEU A 98 -1.96 13.05 -7.02
N LEU A 99 -1.45 13.15 -5.79
CA LEU A 99 -1.62 14.33 -4.93
C LEU A 99 -1.01 15.58 -5.56
N ASP A 100 0.19 15.47 -6.12
CA ASP A 100 0.82 16.57 -6.86
C ASP A 100 0.00 16.98 -8.08
N THR A 101 -0.52 16.00 -8.83
CA THR A 101 -1.32 16.24 -10.04
C THR A 101 -2.62 16.98 -9.74
N VAL A 102 -3.29 16.66 -8.65
CA VAL A 102 -4.54 17.34 -8.26
C VAL A 102 -4.30 18.66 -7.49
N GLY A 103 -3.03 18.99 -7.21
CA GLY A 103 -2.64 20.26 -6.59
C GLY A 103 -2.88 20.31 -5.08
N MET A 104 -2.74 19.18 -4.38
CA MET A 104 -2.84 19.15 -2.91
C MET A 104 -1.56 19.71 -2.26
N PRO A 105 -1.69 20.56 -1.23
CA PRO A 105 -0.52 21.09 -0.51
C PRO A 105 0.30 20.00 0.19
N GLU A 106 1.63 20.16 0.22
CA GLU A 106 2.54 19.23 0.90
C GLU A 106 2.22 19.01 2.39
N ILE A 107 1.63 20.01 3.05
CA ILE A 107 1.20 19.92 4.45
C ILE A 107 0.16 18.81 4.67
N GLU A 108 -0.63 18.49 3.64
CA GLU A 108 -1.63 17.44 3.69
C GLU A 108 -1.00 16.04 3.88
N TYR A 109 0.22 15.82 3.41
CA TYR A 109 0.95 14.56 3.65
C TYR A 109 1.30 14.35 5.13
N LYS A 110 1.53 15.43 5.86
CA LYS A 110 1.92 15.40 7.28
C LYS A 110 0.72 15.28 8.23
N ALA A 111 -0.47 15.60 7.75
CA ALA A 111 -1.67 15.61 8.57
C ALA A 111 -2.26 14.20 8.86
N PHE A 112 -1.57 13.14 8.42
CA PHE A 112 -1.91 11.76 8.79
C PHE A 112 -1.98 11.58 10.32
N ALA A 113 -1.02 12.14 11.04
CA ALA A 113 -0.93 12.03 12.51
C ALA A 113 -1.97 12.87 13.27
N ASP A 114 -2.74 13.74 12.57
CA ASP A 114 -3.79 14.54 13.19
C ASP A 114 -5.05 13.71 13.52
N TYR A 115 -5.14 12.49 12.99
CA TYR A 115 -6.21 11.55 13.28
C TYR A 115 -5.72 10.49 14.25
N GLU A 116 -6.31 10.48 15.45
CA GLU A 116 -5.94 9.58 16.56
C GLU A 116 -5.95 8.11 16.12
N GLU A 117 -6.97 7.68 15.41
CA GLU A 117 -7.11 6.28 14.94
C GLU A 117 -6.01 5.89 13.94
N MET A 118 -5.56 6.83 13.11
CA MET A 118 -4.46 6.59 12.18
C MET A 118 -3.12 6.55 12.90
N ALA A 119 -2.89 7.45 13.84
CA ALA A 119 -1.69 7.49 14.67
C ALA A 119 -1.59 6.23 15.54
N ASP A 120 -2.67 5.83 16.21
CA ASP A 120 -2.73 4.62 17.03
C ASP A 120 -2.43 3.36 16.23
N LYS A 121 -2.97 3.25 15.01
CA LYS A 121 -2.67 2.14 14.12
C LYS A 121 -1.21 2.10 13.72
N HIS A 122 -0.65 3.24 13.33
CA HIS A 122 0.77 3.37 12.97
C HIS A 122 1.66 2.92 14.14
N ASP A 123 1.38 3.42 15.34
CA ASP A 123 2.11 3.06 16.56
C ASP A 123 1.95 1.57 16.89
N TYR A 124 0.75 1.02 16.76
CA TYR A 124 0.49 -0.39 16.99
C TYR A 124 1.32 -1.28 16.06
N VAL A 125 1.30 -1.01 14.74
CA VAL A 125 2.08 -1.74 13.74
C VAL A 125 3.58 -1.48 13.93
N GLY A 126 3.97 -0.25 14.24
CA GLY A 126 5.35 0.17 14.51
C GLY A 126 5.99 -0.60 15.67
N ASN A 127 5.18 -0.96 16.68
CA ASN A 127 5.63 -1.69 17.86
C ASN A 127 5.77 -3.21 17.66
N PHE A 128 5.46 -3.74 16.47
CA PHE A 128 5.66 -5.16 16.20
C PHE A 128 7.13 -5.54 16.23
N LYS A 129 7.46 -6.47 17.13
CA LYS A 129 8.82 -7.01 17.31
C LYS A 129 8.84 -8.54 17.12
N PRO A 130 8.55 -9.02 15.90
CA PRO A 130 8.57 -10.45 15.65
C PRO A 130 9.99 -11.00 15.85
N SER A 131 10.09 -12.18 16.45
CA SER A 131 11.35 -12.85 16.74
C SER A 131 11.29 -14.30 16.27
N ARG A 132 12.39 -14.81 15.73
CA ARG A 132 12.51 -16.23 15.34
C ARG A 132 12.18 -17.22 16.44
N ALA A 133 12.46 -16.87 17.70
CA ALA A 133 12.19 -17.69 18.85
C ALA A 133 10.69 -17.79 19.21
N LYS A 134 9.87 -16.89 18.68
CA LYS A 134 8.45 -16.77 19.02
C LYS A 134 7.57 -16.86 17.78
N LYS A 135 7.37 -18.09 17.28
CA LYS A 135 6.54 -18.37 16.09
C LYS A 135 5.12 -17.79 16.19
N GLU A 136 4.52 -17.82 17.38
CA GLU A 136 3.20 -17.26 17.64
C GLU A 136 3.16 -15.75 17.38
N THR A 137 4.19 -15.01 17.82
CA THR A 137 4.29 -13.56 17.55
C THR A 137 4.44 -13.27 16.06
N ILE A 138 5.23 -14.10 15.35
CA ILE A 138 5.35 -13.97 13.88
C ILE A 138 3.99 -14.17 13.23
N ALA A 139 3.27 -15.26 13.58
CA ALA A 139 1.96 -15.56 13.01
C ALA A 139 0.94 -14.45 13.29
N LYS A 140 0.89 -13.94 14.53
CA LYS A 140 -0.02 -12.83 14.90
C LYS A 140 0.27 -11.56 14.10
N THR A 141 1.54 -11.15 14.01
CA THR A 141 1.89 -9.94 13.28
C THR A 141 1.66 -10.08 11.77
N LEU A 142 1.95 -11.24 11.18
CA LEU A 142 1.63 -11.52 9.78
C LEU A 142 0.11 -11.48 9.53
N ALA A 143 -0.70 -12.04 10.44
CA ALA A 143 -2.15 -11.99 10.31
C ALA A 143 -2.69 -10.55 10.35
N VAL A 144 -2.10 -9.68 11.19
CA VAL A 144 -2.48 -8.26 11.21
C VAL A 144 -2.10 -7.58 9.91
N TYR A 145 -0.88 -7.77 9.40
CA TYR A 145 -0.47 -7.20 8.13
C TYR A 145 -1.33 -7.69 6.98
N SER A 146 -1.46 -9.01 6.79
CA SER A 146 -2.11 -9.55 5.60
C SER A 146 -3.64 -9.49 5.66
N ALA A 147 -4.26 -9.87 6.80
CA ALA A 147 -5.71 -9.96 6.88
C ALA A 147 -6.38 -8.62 7.20
N PHE A 148 -5.81 -7.83 8.10
CA PHE A 148 -6.45 -6.59 8.55
C PHE A 148 -5.95 -5.37 7.78
N THR A 149 -4.64 -5.21 7.57
CA THR A 149 -4.10 -4.06 6.85
C THR A 149 -4.29 -4.23 5.35
N GLU A 150 -3.70 -5.25 4.76
CA GLU A 150 -3.75 -5.48 3.32
C GLU A 150 -5.13 -6.03 2.87
N GLY A 151 -5.73 -6.93 3.65
CA GLY A 151 -7.02 -7.52 3.31
C GLY A 151 -8.19 -6.55 3.55
N LEU A 152 -8.58 -6.35 4.81
CA LEU A 152 -9.83 -5.66 5.13
C LEU A 152 -9.75 -4.14 4.87
N GLN A 153 -8.72 -3.47 5.36
CA GLN A 153 -8.63 -2.01 5.30
C GLN A 153 -8.42 -1.50 3.89
N LEU A 154 -7.44 -2.03 3.15
CA LEU A 154 -7.19 -1.61 1.79
C LEU A 154 -8.35 -1.97 0.87
N PHE A 155 -8.89 -3.19 0.98
CA PHE A 155 -10.04 -3.60 0.17
C PHE A 155 -11.24 -2.66 0.34
N SER A 156 -11.60 -2.31 1.59
CA SER A 156 -12.71 -1.38 1.85
C SER A 156 -12.46 0.01 1.29
N SER A 157 -11.23 0.52 1.39
CA SER A 157 -10.85 1.82 0.85
C SER A 157 -10.87 1.82 -0.68
N PHE A 158 -10.37 0.77 -1.33
CA PHE A 158 -10.49 0.62 -2.78
C PHE A 158 -11.94 0.53 -3.25
N ALA A 159 -12.81 -0.15 -2.52
CA ALA A 159 -14.24 -0.19 -2.84
C ALA A 159 -14.87 1.22 -2.85
N ILE A 160 -14.43 2.10 -1.95
CA ILE A 160 -14.84 3.52 -1.95
C ILE A 160 -14.27 4.24 -3.16
N LEU A 161 -12.96 4.12 -3.43
CA LEU A 161 -12.31 4.79 -4.56
C LEU A 161 -12.92 4.38 -5.89
N LEU A 162 -13.17 3.09 -6.10
CA LEU A 162 -13.76 2.54 -7.32
C LEU A 162 -15.23 2.96 -7.53
N ASN A 163 -15.88 3.53 -6.52
CA ASN A 163 -17.21 4.09 -6.69
C ASN A 163 -17.21 5.40 -7.52
N PHE A 164 -16.13 6.19 -7.48
CA PHE A 164 -16.04 7.44 -8.25
C PHE A 164 -16.05 7.21 -9.77
N PRO A 165 -15.25 6.32 -10.35
CA PRO A 165 -15.32 5.98 -11.78
C PRO A 165 -16.69 5.46 -12.24
N ARG A 166 -17.42 4.80 -11.35
CA ARG A 166 -18.79 4.34 -11.63
C ARG A 166 -19.72 5.51 -11.99
N PHE A 167 -19.45 6.69 -11.45
CA PHE A 167 -20.15 7.93 -11.78
C PHE A 167 -19.39 8.79 -12.79
N GLY A 168 -18.40 8.26 -13.47
CA GLY A 168 -17.66 8.93 -14.52
C GLY A 168 -16.54 9.84 -14.04
N ARG A 169 -16.21 9.86 -12.73
CA ARG A 169 -15.25 10.78 -12.09
C ARG A 169 -13.98 10.04 -11.64
N MET A 170 -12.86 10.78 -11.52
CA MET A 170 -11.59 10.28 -10.97
C MET A 170 -11.13 8.95 -11.62
N LYS A 171 -11.19 8.89 -12.94
CA LYS A 171 -10.87 7.68 -13.71
C LYS A 171 -9.39 7.36 -13.76
N GLY A 172 -8.52 8.37 -13.69
CA GLY A 172 -7.08 8.17 -13.59
C GLY A 172 -6.71 7.49 -12.28
N MET A 173 -7.19 7.99 -11.15
CA MET A 173 -7.02 7.41 -9.81
C MET A 173 -7.38 5.92 -9.78
N SER A 174 -8.50 5.55 -10.41
CA SER A 174 -8.96 4.15 -10.43
C SER A 174 -8.10 3.20 -11.24
N ARG A 175 -7.14 3.72 -12.01
CA ARG A 175 -6.18 2.92 -12.77
C ARG A 175 -4.87 2.70 -12.03
N ILE A 176 -4.69 3.29 -10.86
CA ILE A 176 -3.63 2.87 -9.94
C ILE A 176 -3.97 1.42 -9.52
N PRO A 177 -3.16 0.42 -9.89
CA PRO A 177 -3.49 -0.97 -9.60
C PRO A 177 -3.60 -1.19 -8.09
N PRO A 178 -4.66 -1.86 -7.62
CA PRO A 178 -4.74 -2.26 -6.23
C PRO A 178 -3.69 -3.34 -5.92
N ILE A 179 -3.21 -3.38 -4.69
CA ILE A 179 -2.22 -4.35 -4.19
C ILE A 179 -2.69 -5.81 -4.37
N PHE A 180 -3.98 -6.04 -4.50
CA PHE A 180 -4.60 -7.36 -4.61
C PHE A 180 -4.63 -7.98 -6.03
N CYS A 181 -3.88 -7.47 -6.97
CA CYS A 181 -3.70 -8.15 -8.27
C CYS A 181 -2.65 -9.27 -8.18
N SER A 182 -2.66 -10.03 -7.08
CA SER A 182 -1.81 -11.21 -6.89
C SER A 182 -2.63 -12.46 -6.64
#